data_93d4ad1bfeba0fca61796e937cd561dc
#
_entry.id   93d4ad1bfeba0fca61796e937cd561dc
#
_cell.length_a   1.000
_cell.length_b   1.000
_cell.length_c   1.000
_cell.angle_alpha   90.00
_cell.angle_beta   90.00
_cell.angle_gamma   90.00
#
_symmetry.space_group_name_H-M   'P 1'
#
loop_
_entity.id
_entity.type
_entity.pdbx_description
1 polymer ?
#
loop_
_entity_poly.entity_id
_entity_poly.type
_entity_poly.pdbx_seq_one_letter_code
_entity_poly.pdbx_strand_id
1 'polypeptide(L)'
;MDNQEITHQNITQKQGELKRDMKMRHLLMIAFGGAIGTGLFVGTGGNIASAGPLGTLIAYCFGGLVVYCIMLSLGELASVYPTTGSFGDYAAKFIGPGTGYMVFWMYWLGWVITVALEYIAIGMLMQRWFAGIPIHYWVILCIALVFLLNFFSVKIFAEGEFFFSLIKVLAVIAFIGIGAIGIIYQIYLHGFSSIFDNFHFGDKGFFPNGSAAVFSAMLAVIFAFTGTEVIGVAVGETKNASEVMPKAIKATLWRIVFFFLGSVFVISVFLPMNDSSITQSPFVSVLERINLPFIGMGIPYAADIMNAVIITAMFSTANSGLYGASRMIYGLSKQKMFFKVFSKLNRQGTPTYAMFFSLSFSLIGLLVQIYAKENVVEALINVISFTVIIVWVSVSVSQYSFRKQYLKAGHSLADLPYKAPFLPFLQLIGITGCVIGVIGSAMDKDQRIGMILTIVFAIVCYIGYYFTRKANENNKKDLI
;
A
#
# COMPACT_ATOMS: atom_id res chain seq x y z
N MET A 1 -34.70 15.83 -13.62
CA MET A 1 -33.23 15.84 -13.66
C MET A 1 -32.82 15.15 -14.94
N ASP A 2 -32.20 15.88 -15.81
CA ASP A 2 -32.11 15.62 -17.24
C ASP A 2 -31.37 14.37 -17.66
N ASN A 3 -31.97 13.63 -18.60
CA ASN A 3 -31.46 12.42 -19.26
C ASN A 3 -30.25 12.68 -20.21
N GLN A 4 -29.55 13.80 -20.09
CA GLN A 4 -28.45 14.18 -20.99
C GLN A 4 -27.02 14.03 -20.40
N GLU A 5 -26.86 13.60 -19.17
CA GLU A 5 -25.53 13.51 -18.53
C GLU A 5 -24.77 12.18 -18.72
N ILE A 6 -25.32 11.22 -19.45
CA ILE A 6 -24.66 9.90 -19.68
C ILE A 6 -24.11 9.75 -21.11
N THR A 7 -24.24 10.73 -21.96
CA THR A 7 -23.65 10.69 -23.30
C THR A 7 -22.18 11.12 -23.23
N HIS A 8 -21.29 10.27 -23.75
CA HIS A 8 -19.87 10.44 -24.04
C HIS A 8 -19.41 11.92 -24.07
N GLN A 9 -19.02 12.47 -22.93
CA GLN A 9 -18.36 13.77 -22.90
C GLN A 9 -16.95 13.61 -23.46
N ASN A 10 -16.75 14.10 -24.67
CA ASN A 10 -15.47 14.64 -25.12
C ASN A 10 -15.08 15.76 -24.15
N ILE A 11 -14.35 15.41 -23.08
CA ILE A 11 -13.90 16.36 -22.08
C ILE A 11 -12.72 17.11 -22.70
N THR A 12 -12.99 18.24 -23.32
CA THR A 12 -12.02 19.33 -23.45
C THR A 12 -11.47 19.60 -22.04
N GLN A 13 -10.19 19.33 -21.82
CA GLN A 13 -9.50 19.57 -20.55
C GLN A 13 -9.71 21.03 -20.12
N LYS A 14 -10.52 21.27 -19.09
CA LYS A 14 -10.62 22.59 -18.46
C LYS A 14 -9.26 22.91 -17.82
N GLN A 15 -8.77 24.13 -18.06
CA GLN A 15 -7.58 24.64 -17.37
C GLN A 15 -7.77 24.47 -15.84
N GLY A 16 -6.83 23.77 -15.18
CA GLY A 16 -6.86 23.48 -13.73
C GLY A 16 -7.30 22.07 -13.34
N GLU A 17 -7.38 21.11 -14.27
CA GLU A 17 -7.58 19.68 -13.98
C GLU A 17 -6.28 18.89 -14.20
N LEU A 18 -6.12 17.81 -13.42
CA LEU A 18 -5.00 16.88 -13.57
C LEU A 18 -5.05 16.19 -14.94
N LYS A 19 -3.89 16.02 -15.58
CA LYS A 19 -3.80 15.42 -16.91
C LYS A 19 -4.00 13.92 -16.87
N ARG A 20 -4.81 13.38 -17.80
CA ARG A 20 -5.01 11.93 -17.99
C ARG A 20 -3.99 11.38 -18.99
N ASP A 21 -2.74 11.24 -18.57
CA ASP A 21 -1.63 10.81 -19.43
C ASP A 21 -1.18 9.37 -19.19
N MET A 22 -1.69 8.71 -18.16
CA MET A 22 -1.37 7.31 -17.85
C MET A 22 -2.02 6.36 -18.87
N LYS A 23 -1.25 5.38 -19.32
CA LYS A 23 -1.69 4.29 -20.20
C LYS A 23 -2.01 3.03 -19.39
N MET A 24 -2.72 2.07 -20.00
CA MET A 24 -3.02 0.77 -19.41
C MET A 24 -1.78 0.09 -18.83
N ARG A 25 -0.64 0.07 -19.56
CA ARG A 25 0.61 -0.56 -19.09
C ARG A 25 1.11 0.03 -17.75
N HIS A 26 0.97 1.36 -17.58
CA HIS A 26 1.39 2.03 -16.35
C HIS A 26 0.54 1.61 -15.16
N LEU A 27 -0.80 1.61 -15.31
CA LEU A 27 -1.71 1.21 -14.24
C LEU A 27 -1.54 -0.27 -13.88
N LEU A 28 -1.35 -1.17 -14.86
CA LEU A 28 -1.08 -2.58 -14.60
C LEU A 28 0.24 -2.77 -13.84
N MET A 29 1.30 -2.04 -14.19
CA MET A 29 2.57 -2.14 -13.47
C MET A 29 2.48 -1.54 -12.07
N ILE A 30 1.74 -0.46 -11.87
CA ILE A 30 1.41 0.07 -10.53
C ILE A 30 0.63 -1.00 -9.74
N ALA A 31 -0.33 -1.69 -10.37
CA ALA A 31 -1.09 -2.76 -9.72
C ALA A 31 -0.20 -3.95 -9.31
N PHE A 32 0.81 -4.32 -10.11
CA PHE A 32 1.76 -5.39 -9.78
C PHE A 32 2.81 -4.93 -8.76
N GLY A 33 3.39 -3.76 -8.93
CA GLY A 33 4.57 -3.29 -8.19
C GLY A 33 4.25 -2.37 -7.00
N GLY A 34 3.09 -1.71 -6.96
CA GLY A 34 2.80 -0.63 -6.03
C GLY A 34 2.87 -1.01 -4.54
N ALA A 35 2.56 -2.26 -4.18
CA ALA A 35 2.67 -2.74 -2.80
C ALA A 35 3.94 -3.59 -2.54
N ILE A 36 4.86 -3.69 -3.51
CA ILE A 36 6.14 -4.40 -3.32
C ILE A 36 7.17 -3.38 -2.80
N GLY A 37 7.29 -3.26 -1.49
CA GLY A 37 8.19 -2.36 -0.78
C GLY A 37 8.69 -3.01 0.51
N THR A 38 8.95 -2.21 1.54
CA THR A 38 9.41 -2.64 2.87
C THR A 38 8.53 -3.73 3.47
N GLY A 39 7.20 -3.66 3.27
CA GLY A 39 6.26 -4.65 3.80
C GLY A 39 6.53 -6.08 3.32
N LEU A 40 6.89 -6.29 2.04
CA LEU A 40 7.27 -7.60 1.53
C LEU A 40 8.73 -7.95 1.85
N PHE A 41 9.67 -7.06 1.53
CA PHE A 41 11.09 -7.39 1.57
C PHE A 41 11.70 -7.46 2.98
N VAL A 42 11.15 -6.70 3.92
CA VAL A 42 11.61 -6.65 5.32
C VAL A 42 10.54 -7.18 6.27
N GLY A 43 9.32 -6.67 6.20
CA GLY A 43 8.23 -7.01 7.12
C GLY A 43 7.87 -8.50 7.15
N THR A 44 8.04 -9.22 6.03
CA THR A 44 7.82 -10.68 5.97
C THR A 44 8.68 -11.44 6.98
N GLY A 45 9.94 -11.04 7.14
CA GLY A 45 10.84 -11.69 8.10
C GLY A 45 10.39 -11.50 9.55
N GLY A 46 9.98 -10.29 9.92
CA GLY A 46 9.41 -10.00 11.24
C GLY A 46 8.14 -10.82 11.53
N ASN A 47 7.27 -10.98 10.53
CA ASN A 47 6.07 -11.81 10.65
C ASN A 47 6.42 -13.29 10.87
N ILE A 48 7.42 -13.84 10.16
CA ILE A 48 7.87 -15.23 10.36
C ILE A 48 8.50 -15.41 11.76
N ALA A 49 9.30 -14.45 12.21
CA ALA A 49 9.91 -14.48 13.53
C ALA A 49 8.86 -14.45 14.66
N SER A 50 7.75 -13.71 14.48
CA SER A 50 6.69 -13.57 15.48
C SER A 50 5.67 -14.69 15.44
N ALA A 51 5.08 -15.01 14.28
CA ALA A 51 3.97 -15.96 14.16
C ALA A 51 4.39 -17.37 13.74
N GLY A 52 5.66 -17.56 13.39
CA GLY A 52 6.17 -18.77 12.75
C GLY A 52 5.80 -18.86 11.28
N PRO A 53 6.42 -19.79 10.53
CA PRO A 53 6.18 -19.98 9.10
C PRO A 53 4.72 -20.20 8.73
N LEU A 54 4.06 -21.19 9.35
CA LEU A 54 2.67 -21.53 9.06
C LEU A 54 1.71 -20.41 9.48
N GLY A 55 1.95 -19.80 10.66
CA GLY A 55 1.14 -18.68 11.14
C GLY A 55 1.20 -17.48 10.19
N THR A 56 2.39 -17.19 9.65
CA THR A 56 2.60 -16.13 8.64
C THR A 56 1.88 -16.44 7.34
N LEU A 57 1.98 -17.65 6.81
CA LEU A 57 1.25 -18.04 5.60
C LEU A 57 -0.26 -17.90 5.78
N ILE A 58 -0.81 -18.31 6.92
CA ILE A 58 -2.24 -18.12 7.23
C ILE A 58 -2.59 -16.63 7.28
N ALA A 59 -1.76 -15.79 7.94
CA ALA A 59 -1.98 -14.35 8.00
C ALA A 59 -1.97 -13.71 6.60
N TYR A 60 -1.04 -14.09 5.71
CA TYR A 60 -0.99 -13.60 4.33
C TYR A 60 -2.16 -14.12 3.46
N CYS A 61 -2.60 -15.37 3.63
CA CYS A 61 -3.80 -15.88 2.96
C CYS A 61 -5.04 -15.08 3.36
N PHE A 62 -5.23 -14.87 4.66
CA PHE A 62 -6.36 -14.13 5.19
C PHE A 62 -6.33 -12.66 4.77
N GLY A 63 -5.20 -11.96 5.00
CA GLY A 63 -5.02 -10.56 4.61
C GLY A 63 -5.15 -10.38 3.09
N GLY A 64 -4.63 -11.34 2.30
CA GLY A 64 -4.77 -11.36 0.85
C GLY A 64 -6.23 -11.48 0.40
N LEU A 65 -7.04 -12.32 1.05
CA LEU A 65 -8.48 -12.41 0.79
C LEU A 65 -9.20 -11.09 1.11
N VAL A 66 -8.88 -10.50 2.27
CA VAL A 66 -9.46 -9.20 2.69
C VAL A 66 -9.15 -8.12 1.67
N VAL A 67 -7.87 -7.92 1.32
CA VAL A 67 -7.49 -6.88 0.37
C VAL A 67 -8.08 -7.13 -1.00
N TYR A 68 -8.17 -8.38 -1.46
CA TYR A 68 -8.80 -8.69 -2.74
C TYR A 68 -10.28 -8.31 -2.75
N CYS A 69 -11.02 -8.60 -1.67
CA CYS A 69 -12.41 -8.16 -1.52
C CYS A 69 -12.57 -6.63 -1.56
N ILE A 70 -11.68 -5.91 -0.90
CA ILE A 70 -11.65 -4.44 -0.95
C ILE A 70 -11.37 -3.94 -2.36
N MET A 71 -10.39 -4.56 -3.05
CA MET A 71 -10.01 -4.17 -4.41
C MET A 71 -11.12 -4.41 -5.44
N LEU A 72 -11.93 -5.47 -5.27
CA LEU A 72 -13.13 -5.69 -6.08
C LEU A 72 -14.15 -4.56 -5.88
N SER A 73 -14.35 -4.11 -4.63
CA SER A 73 -15.24 -2.99 -4.30
C SER A 73 -14.73 -1.66 -4.88
N LEU A 74 -13.43 -1.40 -4.73
CA LEU A 74 -12.77 -0.22 -5.29
C LEU A 74 -12.87 -0.20 -6.81
N GLY A 75 -12.68 -1.35 -7.45
CA GLY A 75 -12.75 -1.48 -8.90
C GLY A 75 -14.10 -1.10 -9.48
N GLU A 76 -15.19 -1.46 -8.82
CA GLU A 76 -16.53 -1.07 -9.26
C GLU A 76 -16.73 0.45 -9.16
N LEU A 77 -16.38 1.05 -8.01
CA LEU A 77 -16.46 2.50 -7.82
C LEU A 77 -15.61 3.26 -8.84
N ALA A 78 -14.36 2.84 -9.00
CA ALA A 78 -13.39 3.50 -9.88
C ALA A 78 -13.68 3.33 -11.37
N SER A 79 -14.37 2.25 -11.77
CA SER A 79 -14.81 2.07 -13.15
C SER A 79 -15.94 3.01 -13.54
N VAL A 80 -16.80 3.41 -12.58
CA VAL A 80 -17.94 4.32 -12.80
C VAL A 80 -17.55 5.78 -12.53
N TYR A 81 -16.77 6.01 -11.49
CA TYR A 81 -16.35 7.35 -11.04
C TYR A 81 -14.81 7.44 -10.95
N PRO A 82 -14.08 7.51 -12.08
CA PRO A 82 -12.63 7.64 -12.07
C PRO A 82 -12.21 9.05 -11.62
N THR A 83 -11.86 9.18 -10.34
CA THR A 83 -11.40 10.43 -9.73
C THR A 83 -10.05 10.26 -9.06
N THR A 84 -9.24 11.31 -9.02
CA THR A 84 -7.94 11.31 -8.34
C THR A 84 -8.06 11.44 -6.82
N GLY A 85 -9.18 11.96 -6.32
CA GLY A 85 -9.53 11.94 -4.90
C GLY A 85 -10.01 10.58 -4.41
N SER A 86 -10.33 9.66 -5.34
CA SER A 86 -10.64 8.25 -5.11
C SER A 86 -11.47 8.00 -3.85
N PHE A 87 -10.88 7.38 -2.84
CA PHE A 87 -11.56 6.97 -1.60
C PHE A 87 -12.23 8.12 -0.86
N GLY A 88 -11.57 9.29 -0.81
CA GLY A 88 -12.10 10.49 -0.18
C GLY A 88 -13.34 11.01 -0.92
N ASP A 89 -13.30 11.03 -2.27
CA ASP A 89 -14.44 11.43 -3.10
C ASP A 89 -15.61 10.45 -2.97
N TYR A 90 -15.32 9.12 -2.96
CA TYR A 90 -16.35 8.10 -2.78
C TYR A 90 -16.99 8.18 -1.40
N ALA A 91 -16.17 8.31 -0.34
CA ALA A 91 -16.68 8.45 1.01
C ALA A 91 -17.51 9.73 1.18
N ALA A 92 -17.07 10.85 0.61
CA ALA A 92 -17.81 12.11 0.64
C ALA A 92 -19.17 11.98 -0.06
N LYS A 93 -19.22 11.31 -1.22
CA LYS A 93 -20.42 11.16 -2.04
C LYS A 93 -21.42 10.15 -1.49
N PHE A 94 -20.94 8.98 -1.02
CA PHE A 94 -21.80 7.84 -0.71
C PHE A 94 -22.01 7.58 0.78
N ILE A 95 -21.15 8.15 1.66
CA ILE A 95 -21.30 8.05 3.12
C ILE A 95 -21.67 9.43 3.68
N GLY A 96 -20.82 10.42 3.40
CA GLY A 96 -21.03 11.79 3.83
C GLY A 96 -19.77 12.64 3.80
N PRO A 97 -19.90 13.98 3.67
CA PRO A 97 -18.76 14.88 3.47
C PRO A 97 -17.72 14.84 4.61
N GLY A 98 -18.16 14.64 5.87
CA GLY A 98 -17.25 14.53 7.02
C GLY A 98 -16.40 13.26 6.96
N THR A 99 -17.00 12.13 6.54
CA THR A 99 -16.25 10.89 6.31
C THR A 99 -15.26 11.03 5.18
N GLY A 100 -15.64 11.70 4.07
CA GLY A 100 -14.72 11.99 2.99
C GLY A 100 -13.52 12.82 3.45
N TYR A 101 -13.76 13.86 4.23
CA TYR A 101 -12.70 14.68 4.82
C TYR A 101 -11.73 13.85 5.66
N MET A 102 -12.27 13.00 6.55
CA MET A 102 -11.45 12.09 7.36
C MET A 102 -10.64 11.12 6.50
N VAL A 103 -11.25 10.50 5.49
CA VAL A 103 -10.58 9.52 4.61
C VAL A 103 -9.42 10.16 3.82
N PHE A 104 -9.58 11.37 3.32
CA PHE A 104 -8.48 12.10 2.68
C PHE A 104 -7.28 12.26 3.62
N TRP A 105 -7.51 12.70 4.86
CA TRP A 105 -6.45 12.90 5.85
C TRP A 105 -5.84 11.58 6.32
N MET A 106 -6.64 10.52 6.49
CA MET A 106 -6.15 9.20 6.87
C MET A 106 -5.20 8.64 5.82
N TYR A 107 -5.60 8.67 4.55
CA TYR A 107 -4.77 8.17 3.46
C TYR A 107 -3.49 9.00 3.30
N TRP A 108 -3.59 10.32 3.41
CA TRP A 108 -2.44 11.20 3.40
C TRP A 108 -1.47 10.89 4.54
N LEU A 109 -1.95 10.75 5.77
CA LEU A 109 -1.13 10.45 6.95
C LEU A 109 -0.40 9.10 6.78
N GLY A 110 -1.11 8.06 6.38
CA GLY A 110 -0.53 6.75 6.14
C GLY A 110 0.62 6.81 5.14
N TRP A 111 0.42 7.50 4.02
CA TRP A 111 1.48 7.62 3.00
C TRP A 111 2.66 8.49 3.41
N VAL A 112 2.43 9.60 4.11
CA VAL A 112 3.53 10.45 4.58
C VAL A 112 4.45 9.69 5.54
N ILE A 113 3.87 8.89 6.45
CA ILE A 113 4.64 8.04 7.36
C ILE A 113 5.34 6.92 6.58
N THR A 114 4.64 6.24 5.65
CA THR A 114 5.23 5.19 4.81
C THR A 114 6.45 5.73 4.04
N VAL A 115 6.33 6.86 3.39
CA VAL A 115 7.42 7.50 2.62
C VAL A 115 8.64 7.77 3.51
N ALA A 116 8.42 8.24 4.75
CA ALA A 116 9.50 8.46 5.69
C ALA A 116 10.21 7.15 6.09
N LEU A 117 9.44 6.09 6.36
CA LEU A 117 10.00 4.77 6.69
C LEU A 117 10.77 4.15 5.52
N GLU A 118 10.28 4.30 4.29
CA GLU A 118 11.00 3.82 3.09
C GLU A 118 12.35 4.52 2.93
N TYR A 119 12.43 5.83 3.16
CA TYR A 119 13.71 6.56 3.11
C TYR A 119 14.72 6.07 4.16
N ILE A 120 14.26 5.80 5.39
CA ILE A 120 15.08 5.26 6.47
C ILE A 120 15.58 3.86 6.09
N ALA A 121 14.70 3.00 5.60
CA ALA A 121 15.03 1.64 5.19
C ALA A 121 16.06 1.62 4.05
N ILE A 122 15.92 2.50 3.04
CA ILE A 122 16.94 2.68 2.00
C ILE A 122 18.27 3.04 2.62
N GLY A 123 18.30 4.01 3.53
CA GLY A 123 19.53 4.43 4.20
C GLY A 123 20.22 3.29 4.96
N MET A 124 19.44 2.44 5.64
CA MET A 124 19.94 1.24 6.33
C MET A 124 20.54 0.23 5.35
N LEU A 125 19.87 -0.04 4.24
CA LEU A 125 20.36 -0.99 3.24
C LEU A 125 21.62 -0.49 2.51
N MET A 126 21.77 0.84 2.35
CA MET A 126 22.98 1.45 1.79
C MET A 126 24.21 1.25 2.68
N GLN A 127 24.04 1.02 3.99
CA GLN A 127 25.15 0.72 4.91
C GLN A 127 25.89 -0.57 4.54
N ARG A 128 25.24 -1.49 3.81
CA ARG A 128 25.91 -2.71 3.31
C ARG A 128 27.13 -2.39 2.45
N TRP A 129 27.07 -1.32 1.65
CA TRP A 129 28.14 -0.93 0.73
C TRP A 129 28.93 0.30 1.21
N PHE A 130 28.30 1.17 1.97
CA PHE A 130 28.80 2.48 2.36
C PHE A 130 28.68 2.71 3.86
N ALA A 131 29.25 1.81 4.66
CA ALA A 131 29.17 1.86 6.13
C ALA A 131 29.69 3.18 6.75
N GLY A 132 30.60 3.89 6.06
CA GLY A 132 31.14 5.17 6.53
C GLY A 132 30.26 6.39 6.24
N ILE A 133 29.15 6.25 5.48
CA ILE A 133 28.25 7.35 5.17
C ILE A 133 27.02 7.28 6.08
N PRO A 134 26.77 8.28 6.94
CA PRO A 134 25.59 8.31 7.80
C PRO A 134 24.26 8.21 7.03
N ILE A 135 23.27 7.51 7.60
CA ILE A 135 21.96 7.22 7.00
C ILE A 135 21.25 8.49 6.52
N HIS A 136 21.33 9.59 7.27
CA HIS A 136 20.63 10.83 6.94
C HIS A 136 21.04 11.44 5.58
N TYR A 137 22.26 11.23 5.09
CA TYR A 137 22.65 11.67 3.74
C TYR A 137 21.88 10.91 2.65
N TRP A 138 21.67 9.61 2.84
CA TRP A 138 20.86 8.79 1.95
C TRP A 138 19.40 9.21 1.97
N VAL A 139 18.84 9.52 3.15
CA VAL A 139 17.48 10.03 3.30
C VAL A 139 17.30 11.35 2.54
N ILE A 140 18.22 12.30 2.69
CA ILE A 140 18.18 13.59 1.98
C ILE A 140 18.24 13.38 0.47
N LEU A 141 19.14 12.50 -0.01
CA LEU A 141 19.25 12.18 -1.43
C LEU A 141 17.95 11.58 -1.97
N CYS A 142 17.33 10.63 -1.25
CA CYS A 142 16.05 10.03 -1.63
C CYS A 142 14.93 11.07 -1.71
N ILE A 143 14.83 11.96 -0.73
CA ILE A 143 13.85 13.06 -0.73
C ILE A 143 14.01 13.91 -1.99
N ALA A 144 15.23 14.32 -2.32
CA ALA A 144 15.52 15.13 -3.50
C ALA A 144 15.13 14.40 -4.81
N LEU A 145 15.52 13.13 -4.94
CA LEU A 145 15.24 12.34 -6.15
C LEU A 145 13.75 12.07 -6.33
N VAL A 146 13.04 11.67 -5.26
CA VAL A 146 11.60 11.42 -5.31
C VAL A 146 10.83 12.70 -5.61
N PHE A 147 11.25 13.83 -5.04
CA PHE A 147 10.67 15.13 -5.38
C PHE A 147 10.82 15.45 -6.88
N LEU A 148 12.03 15.31 -7.42
CA LEU A 148 12.29 15.57 -8.84
C LEU A 148 11.44 14.72 -9.76
N LEU A 149 11.30 13.41 -9.49
CA LEU A 149 10.48 12.51 -10.31
C LEU A 149 8.99 12.91 -10.31
N ASN A 150 8.46 13.36 -9.17
CA ASN A 150 7.07 13.80 -9.06
C ASN A 150 6.82 15.22 -9.58
N PHE A 151 7.86 16.07 -9.61
CA PHE A 151 7.75 17.48 -9.99
C PHE A 151 7.47 17.70 -11.49
N PHE A 152 8.08 16.89 -12.35
CA PHE A 152 8.05 17.14 -13.78
C PHE A 152 6.68 16.89 -14.41
N SER A 153 6.22 15.65 -14.47
CA SER A 153 4.90 15.35 -15.05
C SER A 153 4.39 13.97 -14.66
N VAL A 154 3.07 13.79 -14.72
CA VAL A 154 2.42 12.48 -14.54
C VAL A 154 2.97 11.41 -15.48
N LYS A 155 3.35 11.81 -16.71
CA LYS A 155 3.95 10.89 -17.69
C LYS A 155 5.32 10.40 -17.25
N ILE A 156 6.19 11.30 -16.75
CA ILE A 156 7.54 10.93 -16.24
C ILE A 156 7.39 10.04 -14.99
N PHE A 157 6.50 10.40 -14.06
CA PHE A 157 6.17 9.55 -12.93
C PHE A 157 5.73 8.15 -13.38
N ALA A 158 4.79 8.06 -14.32
CA ALA A 158 4.22 6.79 -14.78
C ALA A 158 5.24 5.91 -15.51
N GLU A 159 6.13 6.47 -16.33
CA GLU A 159 7.20 5.72 -17.00
C GLU A 159 8.26 5.28 -15.96
N GLY A 160 8.65 6.13 -15.03
CA GLY A 160 9.57 5.77 -13.95
C GLY A 160 9.03 4.63 -13.11
N GLU A 161 7.76 4.73 -12.68
CA GLU A 161 7.10 3.71 -11.88
C GLU A 161 6.92 2.39 -12.66
N PHE A 162 6.70 2.46 -13.99
CA PHE A 162 6.69 1.28 -14.85
C PHE A 162 8.00 0.50 -14.78
N PHE A 163 9.14 1.17 -14.94
CA PHE A 163 10.45 0.52 -14.89
C PHE A 163 10.80 0.00 -13.49
N PHE A 164 10.55 0.79 -12.45
CA PHE A 164 10.76 0.33 -11.08
C PHE A 164 9.90 -0.89 -10.74
N SER A 165 8.64 -0.87 -11.12
CA SER A 165 7.73 -2.01 -10.92
C SER A 165 8.17 -3.24 -11.71
N LEU A 166 8.68 -3.07 -12.94
CA LEU A 166 9.21 -4.17 -13.74
C LEU A 166 10.41 -4.84 -13.04
N ILE A 167 11.36 -4.06 -12.53
CA ILE A 167 12.52 -4.57 -11.79
C ILE A 167 12.06 -5.39 -10.57
N LYS A 168 11.14 -4.84 -9.75
CA LYS A 168 10.60 -5.53 -8.58
C LYS A 168 9.95 -6.86 -8.93
N VAL A 169 9.08 -6.86 -9.93
CA VAL A 169 8.35 -8.04 -10.38
C VAL A 169 9.30 -9.12 -10.88
N LEU A 170 10.25 -8.76 -11.72
CA LEU A 170 11.25 -9.70 -12.25
C LEU A 170 12.11 -10.28 -11.12
N ALA A 171 12.52 -9.46 -10.15
CA ALA A 171 13.33 -9.91 -9.03
C ALA A 171 12.57 -10.88 -8.12
N VAL A 172 11.29 -10.63 -7.82
CA VAL A 172 10.47 -11.54 -7.01
C VAL A 172 10.22 -12.85 -7.77
N ILE A 173 9.97 -12.79 -9.08
CA ILE A 173 9.83 -14.01 -9.92
C ILE A 173 11.14 -14.80 -9.92
N ALA A 174 12.29 -14.14 -10.10
CA ALA A 174 13.59 -14.79 -10.06
C ALA A 174 13.86 -15.42 -8.68
N PHE A 175 13.57 -14.70 -7.60
CA PHE A 175 13.70 -15.21 -6.23
C PHE A 175 12.87 -16.47 -5.99
N ILE A 176 11.59 -16.46 -6.39
CA ILE A 176 10.69 -17.61 -6.26
C ILE A 176 11.17 -18.77 -7.15
N GLY A 177 11.64 -18.49 -8.37
CA GLY A 177 12.18 -19.49 -9.29
C GLY A 177 13.45 -20.17 -8.74
N ILE A 178 14.39 -19.37 -8.24
CA ILE A 178 15.60 -19.86 -7.58
C ILE A 178 15.22 -20.68 -6.33
N GLY A 179 14.30 -20.16 -5.52
CA GLY A 179 13.77 -20.86 -4.36
C GLY A 179 13.15 -22.21 -4.71
N ALA A 180 12.35 -22.27 -5.78
CA ALA A 180 11.75 -23.52 -6.25
C ALA A 180 12.80 -24.55 -6.68
N ILE A 181 13.85 -24.13 -7.39
CA ILE A 181 14.98 -25.00 -7.75
C ILE A 181 15.68 -25.52 -6.49
N GLY A 182 15.96 -24.66 -5.53
CA GLY A 182 16.56 -25.04 -4.25
C GLY A 182 15.69 -26.00 -3.43
N ILE A 183 14.37 -25.80 -3.41
CA ILE A 183 13.41 -26.71 -2.75
C ILE A 183 13.43 -28.09 -3.43
N ILE A 184 13.38 -28.14 -4.75
CA ILE A 184 13.46 -29.42 -5.48
C ILE A 184 14.78 -30.12 -5.17
N TYR A 185 15.89 -29.41 -5.12
CA TYR A 185 17.20 -29.97 -4.79
C TYR A 185 17.28 -30.44 -3.33
N GLN A 186 16.70 -29.70 -2.40
CA GLN A 186 16.59 -30.11 -0.99
C GLN A 186 15.77 -31.41 -0.85
N ILE A 187 14.63 -31.51 -1.56
CA ILE A 187 13.82 -32.73 -1.59
C ILE A 187 14.62 -33.90 -2.15
N TYR A 188 15.40 -33.68 -3.21
CA TYR A 188 16.24 -34.73 -3.81
C TYR A 188 17.31 -35.22 -2.85
N LEU A 189 17.94 -34.35 -2.05
CA LEU A 189 19.00 -34.71 -1.12
C LEU A 189 18.47 -35.31 0.19
N HIS A 190 17.38 -34.77 0.74
CA HIS A 190 16.93 -35.04 2.12
C HIS A 190 15.50 -35.59 2.22
N GLY A 191 14.81 -35.76 1.10
CA GLY A 191 13.42 -36.21 1.03
C GLY A 191 12.40 -35.10 1.24
N PHE A 192 11.13 -35.42 0.95
CA PHE A 192 10.03 -34.43 0.94
C PHE A 192 9.76 -33.79 2.30
N SER A 193 9.99 -34.50 3.40
CA SER A 193 9.76 -33.95 4.74
C SER A 193 10.68 -32.78 5.09
N SER A 194 11.86 -32.69 4.48
CA SER A 194 12.88 -31.67 4.77
C SER A 194 12.41 -30.23 4.52
N ILE A 195 11.43 -30.02 3.65
CA ILE A 195 10.87 -28.68 3.39
C ILE A 195 10.05 -28.15 4.57
N PHE A 196 9.66 -29.01 5.50
CA PHE A 196 8.87 -28.66 6.68
C PHE A 196 9.71 -28.60 7.97
N ASP A 197 11.02 -28.81 7.91
CA ASP A 197 11.89 -28.82 9.09
C ASP A 197 11.81 -27.50 9.89
N ASN A 198 11.65 -26.37 9.19
CA ASN A 198 11.49 -25.06 9.80
C ASN A 198 10.03 -24.71 10.19
N PHE A 199 9.06 -25.60 9.93
CA PHE A 199 7.64 -25.35 10.21
C PHE A 199 7.17 -25.96 11.53
N HIS A 200 7.94 -26.90 12.11
CA HIS A 200 7.58 -27.61 13.33
C HIS A 200 8.59 -27.36 14.43
N PHE A 201 8.12 -26.98 15.61
CA PHE A 201 8.94 -26.53 16.74
C PHE A 201 8.82 -27.47 17.94
N GLY A 202 8.98 -28.77 17.72
CA GLY A 202 8.90 -29.79 18.78
C GLY A 202 7.56 -29.73 19.51
N ASP A 203 7.59 -29.63 20.86
CA ASP A 203 6.38 -29.57 21.68
C ASP A 203 5.49 -28.35 21.44
N LYS A 204 6.01 -27.28 20.81
CA LYS A 204 5.24 -26.07 20.44
C LYS A 204 4.47 -26.23 19.14
N GLY A 205 4.67 -27.29 18.38
CA GLY A 205 3.99 -27.60 17.13
C GLY A 205 4.23 -26.55 16.05
N PHE A 206 3.18 -26.20 15.31
CA PHE A 206 3.23 -25.26 14.17
C PHE A 206 3.09 -23.79 14.55
N PHE A 207 2.67 -23.48 15.78
CA PHE A 207 2.41 -22.12 16.28
C PHE A 207 3.26 -21.85 17.53
N PRO A 208 4.57 -21.61 17.37
CA PRO A 208 5.52 -21.56 18.48
C PRO A 208 5.24 -20.46 19.51
N ASN A 209 4.60 -19.39 19.10
CA ASN A 209 4.20 -18.24 19.93
C ASN A 209 2.67 -18.16 20.15
N GLY A 210 1.95 -19.23 19.82
CA GLY A 210 0.50 -19.35 20.00
C GLY A 210 -0.33 -18.63 18.95
N SER A 211 -1.66 -18.79 19.03
CA SER A 211 -2.60 -18.20 18.09
C SER A 211 -2.65 -16.66 18.14
N ALA A 212 -2.40 -16.06 19.31
CA ALA A 212 -2.36 -14.61 19.46
C ALA A 212 -1.32 -13.95 18.53
N ALA A 213 -0.15 -14.56 18.39
CA ALA A 213 0.89 -14.08 17.48
C ALA A 213 0.45 -14.12 16.00
N VAL A 214 -0.37 -15.11 15.60
CA VAL A 214 -0.94 -15.16 14.25
C VAL A 214 -1.93 -14.02 14.01
N PHE A 215 -2.79 -13.70 14.98
CA PHE A 215 -3.69 -12.56 14.89
C PHE A 215 -2.96 -11.21 14.84
N SER A 216 -1.89 -11.06 15.65
CA SER A 216 -1.03 -9.86 15.60
C SER A 216 -0.36 -9.72 14.24
N ALA A 217 0.14 -10.82 13.64
CA ALA A 217 0.72 -10.81 12.31
C ALA A 217 -0.28 -10.40 11.21
N MET A 218 -1.59 -10.61 11.39
CA MET A 218 -2.60 -10.16 10.40
C MET A 218 -2.60 -8.64 10.22
N LEU A 219 -2.36 -7.84 11.28
CA LEU A 219 -2.24 -6.40 11.14
C LEU A 219 -0.95 -6.00 10.39
N ALA A 220 0.18 -6.64 10.74
CA ALA A 220 1.44 -6.40 10.06
C ALA A 220 1.37 -6.77 8.56
N VAL A 221 0.60 -7.82 8.21
CA VAL A 221 0.31 -8.20 6.82
C VAL A 221 -0.53 -7.14 6.11
N ILE A 222 -1.44 -6.44 6.78
CA ILE A 222 -2.17 -5.30 6.20
C ILE A 222 -1.18 -4.21 5.76
N PHE A 223 -0.16 -3.90 6.57
CA PHE A 223 0.92 -3.01 6.16
C PHE A 223 1.64 -3.52 4.89
N ALA A 224 1.93 -4.81 4.82
CA ALA A 224 2.59 -5.40 3.65
C ALA A 224 1.75 -5.27 2.35
N PHE A 225 0.42 -5.17 2.45
CA PHE A 225 -0.47 -4.96 1.32
C PHE A 225 -0.80 -3.49 1.04
N THR A 226 -0.34 -2.54 1.88
CA THR A 226 -0.50 -1.09 1.63
C THR A 226 0.15 -0.72 0.30
N GLY A 227 -0.52 0.17 -0.44
CA GLY A 227 -0.12 0.55 -1.81
C GLY A 227 -0.86 -0.22 -2.91
N THR A 228 -1.55 -1.32 -2.58
CA THR A 228 -2.43 -2.02 -3.52
C THR A 228 -3.53 -1.10 -4.05
N GLU A 229 -4.07 -0.24 -3.19
CA GLU A 229 -5.16 0.70 -3.47
C GLU A 229 -4.72 1.94 -4.26
N VAL A 230 -3.42 2.19 -4.44
CA VAL A 230 -2.90 3.35 -5.22
C VAL A 230 -3.47 3.37 -6.65
N ILE A 231 -3.79 2.20 -7.20
CA ILE A 231 -4.48 2.12 -8.50
C ILE A 231 -5.79 2.91 -8.53
N GLY A 232 -6.50 3.00 -7.39
CA GLY A 232 -7.72 3.79 -7.26
C GLY A 232 -7.48 5.30 -7.40
N VAL A 233 -6.29 5.80 -7.04
CA VAL A 233 -5.87 7.20 -7.26
C VAL A 233 -5.38 7.37 -8.69
N ALA A 234 -4.53 6.47 -9.16
CA ALA A 234 -3.91 6.52 -10.49
C ALA A 234 -4.95 6.41 -11.63
N VAL A 235 -6.08 5.73 -11.40
CA VAL A 235 -7.15 5.60 -12.39
C VAL A 235 -7.76 6.94 -12.78
N GLY A 236 -7.79 7.92 -11.87
CA GLY A 236 -8.27 9.28 -12.16
C GLY A 236 -7.43 10.01 -13.19
N GLU A 237 -6.15 9.65 -13.34
CA GLU A 237 -5.20 10.19 -14.33
C GLU A 237 -4.94 9.19 -15.48
N THR A 238 -5.77 8.13 -15.61
CA THR A 238 -5.63 7.07 -16.61
C THR A 238 -6.65 7.22 -17.74
N LYS A 239 -6.23 6.95 -18.98
CA LYS A 239 -7.13 6.83 -20.14
C LYS A 239 -7.88 5.51 -20.06
N ASN A 240 -9.17 5.52 -20.44
CA ASN A 240 -10.02 4.31 -20.50
C ASN A 240 -10.11 3.53 -19.16
N ALA A 241 -10.35 4.25 -18.06
CA ALA A 241 -10.41 3.72 -16.71
C ALA A 241 -11.31 2.47 -16.56
N SER A 242 -12.49 2.46 -17.20
CA SER A 242 -13.47 1.37 -17.15
C SER A 242 -12.95 0.05 -17.74
N GLU A 243 -12.09 0.10 -18.76
CA GLU A 243 -11.49 -1.09 -19.38
C GLU A 243 -10.26 -1.60 -18.61
N VAL A 244 -9.53 -0.67 -17.99
CA VAL A 244 -8.26 -0.98 -17.33
C VAL A 244 -8.47 -1.53 -15.92
N MET A 245 -9.45 -1.03 -15.18
CA MET A 245 -9.70 -1.41 -13.78
C MET A 245 -9.93 -2.91 -13.58
N PRO A 246 -10.78 -3.62 -14.36
CA PRO A 246 -10.96 -5.06 -14.18
C PRO A 246 -9.66 -5.87 -14.34
N LYS A 247 -8.80 -5.46 -15.28
CA LYS A 247 -7.49 -6.10 -15.51
C LYS A 247 -6.53 -5.84 -14.35
N ALA A 248 -6.52 -4.61 -13.81
CA ALA A 248 -5.68 -4.23 -12.67
C ALA A 248 -6.08 -5.00 -11.40
N ILE A 249 -7.38 -5.19 -11.15
CA ILE A 249 -7.86 -6.00 -10.02
C ILE A 249 -7.44 -7.46 -10.15
N LYS A 250 -7.58 -8.06 -11.34
CA LYS A 250 -7.13 -9.43 -11.60
C LYS A 250 -5.61 -9.57 -11.39
N ALA A 251 -4.83 -8.56 -11.80
CA ALA A 251 -3.40 -8.50 -11.55
C ALA A 251 -3.07 -8.49 -10.05
N THR A 252 -3.88 -7.80 -9.23
CA THR A 252 -3.72 -7.78 -7.77
C THR A 252 -3.85 -9.18 -7.16
N LEU A 253 -4.83 -10.00 -7.58
CA LEU A 253 -4.99 -11.37 -7.07
C LEU A 253 -3.74 -12.22 -7.37
N TRP A 254 -3.27 -12.23 -8.61
CA TRP A 254 -2.07 -12.97 -9.00
C TRP A 254 -0.83 -12.52 -8.21
N ARG A 255 -0.69 -11.21 -7.97
CA ARG A 255 0.37 -10.65 -7.13
C ARG A 255 0.33 -11.22 -5.71
N ILE A 256 -0.83 -11.23 -5.07
CA ILE A 256 -1.00 -11.75 -3.71
C ILE A 256 -0.57 -13.21 -3.66
N VAL A 257 -1.10 -14.05 -4.55
CA VAL A 257 -0.84 -15.49 -4.54
C VAL A 257 0.64 -15.80 -4.85
N PHE A 258 1.16 -15.30 -5.96
CA PHE A 258 2.50 -15.68 -6.38
C PHE A 258 3.60 -14.93 -5.65
N PHE A 259 3.48 -13.60 -5.48
CA PHE A 259 4.60 -12.83 -4.97
C PHE A 259 4.67 -12.86 -3.45
N PHE A 260 3.54 -12.72 -2.76
CA PHE A 260 3.55 -12.73 -1.30
C PHE A 260 3.63 -14.15 -0.75
N LEU A 261 2.66 -15.01 -1.05
CA LEU A 261 2.66 -16.38 -0.52
C LEU A 261 3.85 -17.20 -1.02
N GLY A 262 4.22 -17.06 -2.29
CA GLY A 262 5.39 -17.75 -2.85
C GLY A 262 6.68 -17.34 -2.16
N SER A 263 6.89 -16.03 -1.94
CA SER A 263 8.09 -15.55 -1.25
C SER A 263 8.11 -15.97 0.22
N VAL A 264 7.00 -15.85 0.95
CA VAL A 264 6.88 -16.30 2.35
C VAL A 264 7.20 -17.78 2.46
N PHE A 265 6.69 -18.61 1.56
CA PHE A 265 6.96 -20.05 1.55
C PHE A 265 8.44 -20.34 1.31
N VAL A 266 9.06 -19.73 0.31
CA VAL A 266 10.49 -19.90 0.03
C VAL A 266 11.34 -19.49 1.24
N ILE A 267 11.08 -18.31 1.82
CA ILE A 267 11.80 -17.85 3.01
C ILE A 267 11.65 -18.84 4.16
N SER A 268 10.45 -19.33 4.39
CA SER A 268 10.14 -20.27 5.50
C SER A 268 10.83 -21.61 5.34
N VAL A 269 11.05 -22.09 4.12
CA VAL A 269 11.78 -23.34 3.87
C VAL A 269 13.26 -23.20 4.20
N PHE A 270 13.89 -22.06 3.83
CA PHE A 270 15.36 -21.92 3.94
C PHE A 270 15.84 -21.21 5.20
N LEU A 271 14.99 -20.42 5.87
CA LEU A 271 15.39 -19.67 7.05
C LEU A 271 14.58 -20.10 8.29
N PRO A 272 15.28 -20.56 9.35
CA PRO A 272 14.66 -20.77 10.67
C PRO A 272 14.14 -19.45 11.25
N MET A 273 12.98 -19.48 11.93
CA MET A 273 12.38 -18.27 12.52
C MET A 273 13.25 -17.57 13.57
N ASN A 274 14.16 -18.31 14.20
CA ASN A 274 15.07 -17.81 15.25
C ASN A 274 16.36 -17.20 14.68
N ASP A 275 16.52 -17.19 13.36
CA ASP A 275 17.69 -16.61 12.72
C ASP A 275 17.62 -15.08 12.74
N SER A 276 18.65 -14.43 13.30
CA SER A 276 18.69 -12.97 13.40
C SER A 276 18.67 -12.24 12.04
N SER A 277 19.09 -12.91 10.97
CA SER A 277 19.09 -12.33 9.62
C SER A 277 17.69 -12.24 9.02
N ILE A 278 16.72 -13.01 9.54
CA ILE A 278 15.34 -13.02 8.99
C ILE A 278 14.66 -11.67 9.14
N THR A 279 14.95 -10.93 10.22
CA THR A 279 14.36 -9.62 10.49
C THR A 279 15.08 -8.48 9.77
N GLN A 280 16.27 -8.71 9.23
CA GLN A 280 17.04 -7.68 8.51
C GLN A 280 16.74 -7.67 7.02
N SER A 281 17.03 -8.76 6.33
CA SER A 281 16.81 -8.89 4.88
C SER A 281 16.61 -10.36 4.49
N PRO A 282 15.43 -10.95 4.71
CA PRO A 282 15.18 -12.38 4.51
C PRO A 282 15.45 -12.84 3.08
N PHE A 283 15.16 -12.01 2.07
CA PHE A 283 15.42 -12.33 0.67
C PHE A 283 16.91 -12.48 0.38
N VAL A 284 17.73 -11.57 0.91
CA VAL A 284 19.20 -11.61 0.78
C VAL A 284 19.74 -12.87 1.46
N SER A 285 19.28 -13.12 2.70
CA SER A 285 19.75 -14.24 3.50
C SER A 285 19.44 -15.60 2.88
N VAL A 286 18.26 -15.75 2.22
CA VAL A 286 17.95 -16.97 1.47
C VAL A 286 18.95 -17.17 0.33
N LEU A 287 19.24 -16.12 -0.47
CA LEU A 287 20.16 -16.23 -1.62
C LEU A 287 21.60 -16.52 -1.20
N GLU A 288 22.02 -16.08 -0.01
CA GLU A 288 23.33 -16.40 0.57
C GLU A 288 23.46 -17.85 1.04
N ARG A 289 22.34 -18.50 1.42
CA ARG A 289 22.34 -19.82 2.06
C ARG A 289 21.78 -20.94 1.19
N ILE A 290 21.04 -20.61 0.13
CA ILE A 290 20.44 -21.62 -0.73
C ILE A 290 21.50 -22.49 -1.38
N ASN A 291 21.31 -23.81 -1.32
CA ASN A 291 22.17 -24.77 -1.98
C ASN A 291 21.57 -25.15 -3.35
N LEU A 292 22.35 -24.99 -4.41
CA LEU A 292 21.93 -25.25 -5.77
C LEU A 292 22.80 -26.30 -6.45
N PRO A 293 22.22 -27.17 -7.34
CA PRO A 293 22.90 -28.35 -7.89
C PRO A 293 24.19 -28.06 -8.66
N PHE A 294 24.33 -26.88 -9.25
CA PHE A 294 25.47 -26.53 -10.10
C PHE A 294 26.37 -25.43 -9.53
N ILE A 295 25.92 -24.74 -8.50
CA ILE A 295 26.59 -23.55 -7.94
C ILE A 295 27.11 -23.83 -6.53
N GLY A 296 26.48 -24.78 -5.82
CA GLY A 296 26.73 -25.05 -4.41
C GLY A 296 25.97 -24.09 -3.50
N MET A 297 26.53 -23.79 -2.34
CA MET A 297 25.90 -22.94 -1.34
C MET A 297 26.08 -21.46 -1.67
N GLY A 298 24.97 -20.73 -1.74
CA GLY A 298 24.93 -19.31 -2.04
C GLY A 298 25.17 -18.99 -3.52
N ILE A 299 24.55 -17.91 -3.98
CA ILE A 299 24.74 -17.42 -5.35
C ILE A 299 25.65 -16.22 -5.31
N PRO A 300 26.85 -16.26 -5.96
CA PRO A 300 27.76 -15.13 -5.96
C PRO A 300 27.06 -13.83 -6.41
N TYR A 301 27.31 -12.74 -5.70
CA TYR A 301 26.75 -11.42 -5.94
C TYR A 301 25.21 -11.30 -5.90
N ALA A 302 24.45 -12.40 -5.78
CA ALA A 302 22.99 -12.36 -5.78
C ALA A 302 22.44 -11.56 -4.58
N ALA A 303 23.12 -11.63 -3.44
CA ALA A 303 22.80 -10.84 -2.26
C ALA A 303 22.92 -9.32 -2.52
N ASP A 304 23.97 -8.87 -3.19
CA ASP A 304 24.17 -7.46 -3.52
C ASP A 304 23.20 -6.99 -4.60
N ILE A 305 22.93 -7.83 -5.61
CA ILE A 305 21.91 -7.56 -6.63
C ILE A 305 20.54 -7.44 -5.96
N MET A 306 20.19 -8.37 -5.07
CA MET A 306 18.90 -8.34 -4.36
C MET A 306 18.80 -7.10 -3.47
N ASN A 307 19.88 -6.72 -2.76
CA ASN A 307 19.91 -5.50 -1.96
C ASN A 307 19.64 -4.25 -2.82
N ALA A 308 20.28 -4.16 -4.01
CA ALA A 308 20.04 -3.08 -4.97
C ALA A 308 18.57 -3.06 -5.44
N VAL A 309 17.99 -4.23 -5.73
CA VAL A 309 16.58 -4.35 -6.12
C VAL A 309 15.65 -3.90 -5.00
N ILE A 310 15.93 -4.29 -3.76
CA ILE A 310 15.14 -3.89 -2.60
C ILE A 310 15.18 -2.36 -2.43
N ILE A 311 16.34 -1.73 -2.56
CA ILE A 311 16.49 -0.27 -2.52
C ILE A 311 15.66 0.40 -3.63
N THR A 312 15.72 -0.11 -4.87
CA THR A 312 14.90 0.44 -5.96
C THR A 312 13.40 0.23 -5.72
N ALA A 313 13.02 -0.87 -5.09
CA ALA A 313 11.63 -1.16 -4.72
C ALA A 313 11.11 -0.18 -3.66
N MET A 314 11.88 0.08 -2.62
CA MET A 314 11.54 1.04 -1.57
C MET A 314 11.46 2.47 -2.12
N PHE A 315 12.40 2.83 -2.99
CA PHE A 315 12.41 4.12 -3.68
C PHE A 315 11.14 4.32 -4.53
N SER A 316 10.72 3.30 -5.27
CA SER A 316 9.47 3.31 -6.03
C SER A 316 8.24 3.41 -5.13
N THR A 317 8.22 2.71 -3.98
CA THR A 317 7.12 2.82 -3.01
C THR A 317 7.03 4.24 -2.45
N ALA A 318 8.16 4.86 -2.09
CA ALA A 318 8.20 6.26 -1.66
C ALA A 318 7.73 7.23 -2.76
N ASN A 319 8.11 6.97 -4.02
CA ASN A 319 7.70 7.75 -5.18
C ASN A 319 6.17 7.69 -5.40
N SER A 320 5.58 6.49 -5.35
CA SER A 320 4.13 6.29 -5.42
C SER A 320 3.39 6.86 -4.20
N GLY A 321 4.03 6.81 -3.02
CA GLY A 321 3.50 7.37 -1.78
C GLY A 321 3.36 8.88 -1.84
N LEU A 322 4.40 9.59 -2.29
CA LEU A 322 4.35 11.04 -2.48
C LEU A 322 3.31 11.43 -3.54
N TYR A 323 3.22 10.64 -4.63
CA TYR A 323 2.18 10.80 -5.64
C TYR A 323 0.79 10.72 -5.01
N GLY A 324 0.47 9.65 -4.26
CA GLY A 324 -0.82 9.44 -3.60
C GLY A 324 -1.13 10.53 -2.56
N ALA A 325 -0.20 10.80 -1.65
CA ALA A 325 -0.35 11.82 -0.60
C ALA A 325 -0.66 13.21 -1.17
N SER A 326 0.08 13.63 -2.19
CA SER A 326 -0.15 14.95 -2.80
C SER A 326 -1.52 15.09 -3.47
N ARG A 327 -2.09 14.00 -4.03
CA ARG A 327 -3.44 14.00 -4.62
C ARG A 327 -4.53 14.10 -3.55
N MET A 328 -4.30 13.57 -2.37
CA MET A 328 -5.26 13.73 -1.25
C MET A 328 -5.36 15.19 -0.80
N ILE A 329 -4.24 15.86 -0.60
CA ILE A 329 -4.21 17.29 -0.25
C ILE A 329 -4.81 18.16 -1.37
N TYR A 330 -4.49 17.83 -2.62
CA TYR A 330 -5.11 18.49 -3.79
C TYR A 330 -6.63 18.28 -3.80
N GLY A 331 -7.11 17.05 -3.56
CA GLY A 331 -8.54 16.71 -3.49
C GLY A 331 -9.29 17.50 -2.42
N LEU A 332 -8.75 17.55 -1.19
CA LEU A 332 -9.29 18.38 -0.09
C LEU A 332 -9.41 19.84 -0.48
N SER A 333 -8.38 20.41 -1.10
CA SER A 333 -8.35 21.79 -1.55
C SER A 333 -9.37 22.06 -2.67
N LYS A 334 -9.55 21.13 -3.61
CA LYS A 334 -10.58 21.20 -4.67
C LYS A 334 -12.00 21.19 -4.12
N GLN A 335 -12.25 20.40 -3.08
CA GLN A 335 -13.53 20.36 -2.37
C GLN A 335 -13.75 21.57 -1.44
N LYS A 336 -12.84 22.55 -1.43
CA LYS A 336 -12.88 23.75 -0.54
C LYS A 336 -12.83 23.37 0.95
N MET A 337 -12.23 22.23 1.25
CA MET A 337 -12.07 21.71 2.63
C MET A 337 -10.66 21.97 3.18
N PHE A 338 -9.76 22.55 2.37
CA PHE A 338 -8.41 22.96 2.75
C PHE A 338 -7.97 24.18 1.97
N PHE A 339 -6.80 24.75 2.29
CA PHE A 339 -6.32 26.00 1.71
C PHE A 339 -6.22 25.93 0.18
N LYS A 340 -6.77 26.93 -0.51
CA LYS A 340 -6.84 27.03 -1.99
C LYS A 340 -5.48 26.93 -2.69
N VAL A 341 -4.39 27.27 -2.01
CA VAL A 341 -3.03 27.18 -2.57
C VAL A 341 -2.68 25.76 -3.01
N PHE A 342 -3.16 24.73 -2.30
CA PHE A 342 -2.88 23.33 -2.60
C PHE A 342 -3.63 22.76 -3.81
N SER A 343 -4.64 23.48 -4.34
CA SER A 343 -5.29 23.14 -5.60
C SER A 343 -4.62 23.73 -6.84
N LYS A 344 -3.53 24.50 -6.66
CA LYS A 344 -2.77 25.03 -7.78
C LYS A 344 -1.89 23.95 -8.40
N LEU A 345 -1.95 23.86 -9.72
CA LEU A 345 -1.10 22.99 -10.54
C LEU A 345 0.02 23.80 -11.17
N ASN A 346 1.19 23.18 -11.35
CA ASN A 346 2.28 23.73 -12.14
C ASN A 346 1.96 23.65 -13.66
N ARG A 347 2.85 24.13 -14.52
CA ARG A 347 2.68 24.08 -15.99
C ARG A 347 2.58 22.64 -16.53
N GLN A 348 3.11 21.66 -15.82
CA GLN A 348 3.07 20.25 -16.17
C GLN A 348 1.80 19.54 -15.68
N GLY A 349 0.97 20.20 -14.87
CA GLY A 349 -0.27 19.66 -14.32
C GLY A 349 -0.07 18.88 -13.02
N THR A 350 1.01 19.12 -12.27
CA THR A 350 1.27 18.49 -10.97
C THR A 350 0.99 19.44 -9.79
N PRO A 351 0.46 18.95 -8.65
CA PRO A 351 0.10 19.77 -7.50
C PRO A 351 1.33 20.04 -6.60
N THR A 352 2.25 20.88 -7.06
CA THR A 352 3.57 21.09 -6.45
C THR A 352 3.49 21.56 -5.00
N TYR A 353 2.55 22.46 -4.65
CA TYR A 353 2.39 22.91 -3.27
C TYR A 353 1.94 21.77 -2.33
N ALA A 354 1.04 20.91 -2.80
CA ALA A 354 0.62 19.72 -2.04
C ALA A 354 1.76 18.72 -1.88
N MET A 355 2.64 18.59 -2.89
CA MET A 355 3.85 17.77 -2.80
C MET A 355 4.81 18.31 -1.75
N PHE A 356 5.13 19.62 -1.75
CA PHE A 356 6.00 20.23 -0.74
C PHE A 356 5.43 20.06 0.67
N PHE A 357 4.13 20.26 0.83
CA PHE A 357 3.44 20.04 2.11
C PHE A 357 3.63 18.59 2.57
N SER A 358 3.40 17.60 1.72
CA SER A 358 3.55 16.19 2.07
C SER A 358 5.01 15.82 2.39
N LEU A 359 5.98 16.32 1.62
CA LEU A 359 7.41 16.11 1.87
C LEU A 359 7.90 16.73 3.18
N SER A 360 7.38 17.91 3.57
CA SER A 360 7.78 18.54 4.83
C SER A 360 7.45 17.66 6.04
N PHE A 361 6.37 16.87 5.96
CA PHE A 361 6.04 15.89 6.99
C PHE A 361 6.90 14.62 6.90
N SER A 362 7.37 14.22 5.72
CA SER A 362 8.31 13.12 5.58
C SER A 362 9.68 13.44 6.20
N LEU A 363 10.06 14.72 6.32
CA LEU A 363 11.24 15.16 7.09
C LEU A 363 11.13 14.84 8.58
N ILE A 364 9.91 14.74 9.12
CA ILE A 364 9.69 14.30 10.51
C ILE A 364 10.23 12.88 10.70
N GLY A 365 10.13 12.00 9.68
CA GLY A 365 10.72 10.67 9.71
C GLY A 365 12.24 10.71 9.94
N LEU A 366 12.95 11.69 9.35
CA LEU A 366 14.38 11.88 9.61
C LEU A 366 14.64 12.25 11.08
N LEU A 367 13.83 13.13 11.64
CA LEU A 367 13.93 13.47 13.07
C LEU A 367 13.63 12.28 13.97
N VAL A 368 12.63 11.47 13.60
CA VAL A 368 12.30 10.22 14.30
C VAL A 368 13.50 9.29 14.30
N GLN A 369 14.17 9.09 13.18
CA GLN A 369 15.35 8.22 13.08
C GLN A 369 16.51 8.70 13.95
N ILE A 370 16.71 10.01 14.06
CA ILE A 370 17.81 10.59 14.84
C ILE A 370 17.56 10.51 16.35
N TYR A 371 16.32 10.71 16.78
CA TYR A 371 15.99 10.96 18.19
C TYR A 371 15.10 9.88 18.83
N ALA A 372 14.40 9.04 18.02
CA ALA A 372 13.44 8.10 18.56
C ALA A 372 14.05 6.73 18.88
N LYS A 373 13.45 6.06 19.87
CA LYS A 373 13.75 4.67 20.22
C LYS A 373 13.05 3.72 19.26
N GLU A 374 13.49 2.46 19.20
CA GLU A 374 12.93 1.41 18.33
C GLU A 374 11.41 1.29 18.36
N ASN A 375 10.81 1.42 19.53
CA ASN A 375 9.35 1.32 19.73
C ASN A 375 8.54 2.37 18.94
N VAL A 376 9.15 3.49 18.52
CA VAL A 376 8.45 4.54 17.74
C VAL A 376 8.26 4.11 16.31
N VAL A 377 9.21 3.40 15.71
CA VAL A 377 9.11 2.89 14.34
C VAL A 377 7.96 1.88 14.24
N GLU A 378 7.85 0.98 15.22
CA GLU A 378 6.76 0.01 15.28
C GLU A 378 5.40 0.70 15.46
N ALA A 379 5.31 1.69 16.34
CA ALA A 379 4.09 2.49 16.51
C ALA A 379 3.68 3.19 15.20
N LEU A 380 4.63 3.70 14.42
CA LEU A 380 4.35 4.33 13.12
C LEU A 380 3.83 3.31 12.09
N ILE A 381 4.40 2.10 12.03
CA ILE A 381 3.90 1.00 11.18
C ILE A 381 2.46 0.65 11.55
N ASN A 382 2.16 0.60 12.84
CA ASN A 382 0.81 0.34 13.34
C ASN A 382 -0.16 1.47 12.94
N VAL A 383 0.25 2.74 13.04
CA VAL A 383 -0.56 3.88 12.56
C VAL A 383 -0.86 3.74 11.07
N ILE A 384 0.12 3.39 10.22
CA ILE A 384 -0.12 3.15 8.79
C ILE A 384 -1.20 2.09 8.58
N SER A 385 -1.05 0.93 9.24
CA SER A 385 -2.00 -0.18 9.12
C SER A 385 -3.42 0.22 9.50
N PHE A 386 -3.60 0.96 10.60
CA PHE A 386 -4.92 1.43 11.04
C PHE A 386 -5.50 2.50 10.11
N THR A 387 -4.69 3.42 9.58
CA THR A 387 -5.18 4.41 8.61
C THR A 387 -5.68 3.74 7.34
N VAL A 388 -4.97 2.72 6.85
CA VAL A 388 -5.36 1.93 5.67
C VAL A 388 -6.64 1.13 5.93
N ILE A 389 -6.81 0.52 7.11
CA ILE A 389 -8.05 -0.17 7.50
C ILE A 389 -9.25 0.78 7.40
N ILE A 390 -9.15 2.01 7.92
CA ILE A 390 -10.23 3.01 7.85
C ILE A 390 -10.57 3.33 6.39
N VAL A 391 -9.56 3.51 5.54
CA VAL A 391 -9.75 3.75 4.10
C VAL A 391 -10.44 2.55 3.44
N TRP A 392 -9.99 1.32 3.68
CA TRP A 392 -10.54 0.12 3.08
C TRP A 392 -11.98 -0.16 3.51
N VAL A 393 -12.30 0.04 4.79
CA VAL A 393 -13.68 -0.03 5.29
C VAL A 393 -14.54 1.02 4.60
N SER A 394 -14.05 2.26 4.45
CA SER A 394 -14.79 3.33 3.77
C SER A 394 -15.08 2.99 2.30
N VAL A 395 -14.15 2.34 1.60
CA VAL A 395 -14.34 1.85 0.22
C VAL A 395 -15.50 0.84 0.15
N SER A 396 -15.50 -0.16 1.06
CA SER A 396 -16.55 -1.19 1.11
C SER A 396 -17.93 -0.60 1.40
N VAL A 397 -18.02 0.30 2.38
CA VAL A 397 -19.28 0.99 2.74
C VAL A 397 -19.73 1.91 1.60
N SER A 398 -18.82 2.65 0.98
CA SER A 398 -19.13 3.51 -0.17
C SER A 398 -19.70 2.72 -1.34
N GLN A 399 -19.10 1.55 -1.65
CA GLN A 399 -19.55 0.72 -2.75
C GLN A 399 -20.95 0.10 -2.46
N TYR A 400 -21.21 -0.35 -1.23
CA TYR A 400 -22.53 -0.82 -0.84
C TYR A 400 -23.59 0.29 -0.99
N SER A 401 -23.27 1.51 -0.50
CA SER A 401 -24.17 2.68 -0.59
C SER A 401 -24.38 3.12 -2.04
N PHE A 402 -23.32 3.09 -2.86
CA PHE A 402 -23.39 3.35 -4.30
C PHE A 402 -24.42 2.44 -4.98
N ARG A 403 -24.31 1.10 -4.80
CA ARG A 403 -25.25 0.17 -5.42
C ARG A 403 -26.69 0.39 -4.97
N LYS A 404 -26.90 0.64 -3.67
CA LYS A 404 -28.22 0.95 -3.16
C LYS A 404 -28.83 2.18 -3.81
N GLN A 405 -28.04 3.24 -4.02
CA GLN A 405 -28.50 4.46 -4.69
C GLN A 405 -28.70 4.23 -6.19
N TYR A 406 -27.81 3.49 -6.84
CA TYR A 406 -27.85 3.19 -8.28
C TYR A 406 -29.11 2.42 -8.66
N LEU A 407 -29.44 1.37 -7.89
CA LEU A 407 -30.69 0.58 -8.08
C LEU A 407 -31.95 1.41 -7.77
N LYS A 408 -31.93 2.25 -6.72
CA LYS A 408 -33.06 3.14 -6.40
C LYS A 408 -33.34 4.17 -7.50
N ALA A 409 -32.30 4.58 -8.24
CA ALA A 409 -32.42 5.47 -9.39
C ALA A 409 -32.97 4.77 -10.65
N GLY A 410 -33.29 3.47 -10.58
CA GLY A 410 -33.86 2.70 -11.69
C GLY A 410 -32.85 2.11 -12.67
N HIS A 411 -31.54 2.21 -12.37
CA HIS A 411 -30.48 1.64 -13.22
C HIS A 411 -30.32 0.13 -13.00
N SER A 412 -29.89 -0.60 -14.03
CA SER A 412 -29.58 -2.02 -13.96
C SER A 412 -28.11 -2.22 -13.60
N LEU A 413 -27.82 -3.25 -12.77
CA LEU A 413 -26.42 -3.66 -12.53
C LEU A 413 -25.72 -4.25 -13.76
N ALA A 414 -26.50 -4.57 -14.82
CA ALA A 414 -25.93 -5.01 -16.10
C ALA A 414 -25.24 -3.86 -16.87
N ASP A 415 -25.63 -2.61 -16.56
CA ASP A 415 -25.09 -1.41 -17.22
C ASP A 415 -23.73 -0.96 -16.63
N LEU A 416 -23.29 -1.60 -15.53
CA LEU A 416 -22.01 -1.26 -14.90
C LEU A 416 -20.84 -1.75 -15.76
N PRO A 417 -19.83 -0.90 -16.04
CA PRO A 417 -18.62 -1.29 -16.77
C PRO A 417 -17.87 -2.44 -16.11
N TYR A 418 -17.89 -2.46 -14.78
CA TYR A 418 -17.39 -3.56 -13.97
C TYR A 418 -18.33 -3.80 -12.79
N LYS A 419 -18.71 -5.04 -12.57
CA LYS A 419 -19.58 -5.49 -11.49
C LYS A 419 -18.81 -6.39 -10.54
N ALA A 420 -18.59 -5.94 -9.30
CA ALA A 420 -17.99 -6.77 -8.26
C ALA A 420 -18.92 -7.97 -7.95
N PRO A 421 -18.40 -9.21 -7.86
CA PRO A 421 -19.20 -10.40 -7.62
C PRO A 421 -19.69 -10.49 -6.16
N PHE A 422 -20.62 -11.40 -5.89
CA PHE A 422 -21.01 -11.89 -4.55
C PHE A 422 -21.40 -10.82 -3.51
N LEU A 423 -22.07 -9.74 -3.90
CA LEU A 423 -22.60 -8.77 -2.94
C LEU A 423 -23.82 -9.31 -2.17
N PRO A 424 -23.96 -9.06 -0.86
CA PRO A 424 -23.12 -8.22 0.03
C PRO A 424 -21.98 -8.97 0.72
N PHE A 425 -21.79 -10.26 0.45
CA PHE A 425 -20.80 -11.10 1.16
C PHE A 425 -19.36 -10.57 1.03
N LEU A 426 -19.03 -10.03 -0.12
CA LEU A 426 -17.69 -9.48 -0.41
C LEU A 426 -17.34 -8.33 0.56
N GLN A 427 -18.26 -7.38 0.78
CA GLN A 427 -18.04 -6.28 1.72
C GLN A 427 -17.99 -6.79 3.15
N LEU A 428 -18.84 -7.77 3.48
CA LEU A 428 -18.85 -8.38 4.81
C LEU A 428 -17.49 -9.04 5.11
N ILE A 429 -16.93 -9.80 4.18
CA ILE A 429 -15.59 -10.41 4.34
C ILE A 429 -14.54 -9.32 4.51
N GLY A 430 -14.52 -8.29 3.66
CA GLY A 430 -13.57 -7.20 3.73
C GLY A 430 -13.64 -6.44 5.07
N ILE A 431 -14.83 -6.04 5.49
CA ILE A 431 -15.04 -5.30 6.75
C ILE A 431 -14.74 -6.19 7.96
N THR A 432 -15.26 -7.43 7.99
CA THR A 432 -15.01 -8.36 9.11
C THR A 432 -13.53 -8.68 9.23
N GLY A 433 -12.83 -8.87 8.12
CA GLY A 433 -11.38 -9.08 8.14
C GLY A 433 -10.62 -7.88 8.72
N CYS A 434 -10.99 -6.67 8.35
CA CYS A 434 -10.43 -5.46 8.95
C CYS A 434 -10.72 -5.38 10.46
N VAL A 435 -11.95 -5.71 10.89
CA VAL A 435 -12.33 -5.72 12.31
C VAL A 435 -11.54 -6.78 13.10
N ILE A 436 -11.35 -7.96 12.54
CA ILE A 436 -10.53 -9.02 13.15
C ILE A 436 -9.09 -8.52 13.35
N GLY A 437 -8.49 -7.85 12.34
CA GLY A 437 -7.16 -7.24 12.47
C GLY A 437 -7.10 -6.21 13.60
N VAL A 438 -8.11 -5.34 13.72
CA VAL A 438 -8.19 -4.34 14.82
C VAL A 438 -8.32 -5.02 16.18
N ILE A 439 -9.16 -6.05 16.31
CA ILE A 439 -9.34 -6.78 17.58
C ILE A 439 -8.02 -7.48 17.97
N GLY A 440 -7.36 -8.16 17.03
CA GLY A 440 -6.07 -8.80 17.27
C GLY A 440 -5.03 -7.80 17.79
N SER A 441 -4.94 -6.64 17.17
CA SER A 441 -4.04 -5.57 17.59
C SER A 441 -4.40 -4.97 18.96
N ALA A 442 -5.67 -4.89 19.31
CA ALA A 442 -6.09 -4.42 20.62
C ALA A 442 -5.66 -5.37 21.75
N MET A 443 -5.37 -6.64 21.45
CA MET A 443 -4.83 -7.61 22.41
C MET A 443 -3.31 -7.45 22.61
N ASP A 444 -2.62 -6.85 21.66
CA ASP A 444 -1.19 -6.59 21.71
C ASP A 444 -0.90 -5.20 22.30
N LYS A 445 -0.07 -5.13 23.36
CA LYS A 445 0.22 -3.87 24.06
C LYS A 445 0.98 -2.88 23.19
N ASP A 446 1.88 -3.36 22.34
CA ASP A 446 2.76 -2.53 21.51
C ASP A 446 1.97 -1.93 20.33
N GLN A 447 0.95 -2.63 19.84
CA GLN A 447 0.09 -2.16 18.75
C GLN A 447 -1.01 -1.18 19.21
N ARG A 448 -1.41 -1.21 20.49
CA ARG A 448 -2.47 -0.33 21.04
C ARG A 448 -2.16 1.16 20.87
N ILE A 449 -0.90 1.56 20.97
CA ILE A 449 -0.49 2.97 20.85
C ILE A 449 -0.83 3.47 19.44
N GLY A 450 -0.49 2.73 18.40
CA GLY A 450 -0.84 3.08 17.01
C GLY A 450 -2.35 3.17 16.78
N MET A 451 -3.12 2.25 17.36
CA MET A 451 -4.59 2.27 17.31
C MET A 451 -5.16 3.54 17.97
N ILE A 452 -4.73 3.88 19.19
CA ILE A 452 -5.20 5.05 19.93
C ILE A 452 -4.86 6.33 19.15
N LEU A 453 -3.62 6.47 18.67
CA LEU A 453 -3.19 7.63 17.88
C LEU A 453 -4.05 7.79 16.62
N THR A 454 -4.38 6.72 15.94
CA THR A 454 -5.21 6.77 14.73
C THR A 454 -6.66 7.15 15.04
N ILE A 455 -7.24 6.62 16.13
CA ILE A 455 -8.59 7.00 16.58
C ILE A 455 -8.63 8.49 16.98
N VAL A 456 -7.65 8.97 17.74
CA VAL A 456 -7.55 10.38 18.11
C VAL A 456 -7.46 11.25 16.87
N PHE A 457 -6.63 10.86 15.89
CA PHE A 457 -6.51 11.60 14.64
C PHE A 457 -7.83 11.58 13.83
N ALA A 458 -8.59 10.48 13.82
CA ALA A 458 -9.92 10.42 13.20
C ALA A 458 -10.88 11.44 13.85
N ILE A 459 -10.89 11.51 15.18
CA ILE A 459 -11.72 12.46 15.91
C ILE A 459 -11.32 13.89 15.56
N VAL A 460 -10.01 14.19 15.55
CA VAL A 460 -9.48 15.51 15.15
C VAL A 460 -9.91 15.87 13.73
N CYS A 461 -9.90 14.92 12.80
CA CYS A 461 -10.40 15.14 11.43
C CYS A 461 -11.89 15.51 11.41
N TYR A 462 -12.75 14.83 12.17
CA TYR A 462 -14.18 15.17 12.24
C TYR A 462 -14.42 16.55 12.87
N ILE A 463 -13.67 16.91 13.92
CA ILE A 463 -13.69 18.24 14.52
C ILE A 463 -13.24 19.29 13.50
N GLY A 464 -12.13 19.04 12.79
CA GLY A 464 -11.62 19.92 11.73
C GLY A 464 -12.63 20.13 10.61
N TYR A 465 -13.33 19.05 10.18
CA TYR A 465 -14.41 19.16 9.21
C TYR A 465 -15.53 20.11 9.68
N TYR A 466 -15.96 19.98 10.93
CA TYR A 466 -17.02 20.84 11.49
C TYR A 466 -16.65 22.33 11.41
N PHE A 467 -15.42 22.68 11.79
CA PHE A 467 -14.94 24.07 11.73
C PHE A 467 -14.80 24.56 10.28
N THR A 468 -14.27 23.73 9.39
CA THR A 468 -14.10 24.08 7.95
C THR A 468 -15.45 24.31 7.28
N ARG A 469 -16.45 23.49 7.58
CA ARG A 469 -17.81 23.64 7.09
C ARG A 469 -18.42 24.97 7.57
N LYS A 470 -18.33 25.28 8.88
CA LYS A 470 -18.87 26.50 9.46
C LYS A 470 -18.22 27.77 8.86
N ALA A 471 -16.90 27.74 8.62
CA ALA A 471 -16.19 28.82 7.98
C ALA A 471 -16.68 29.04 6.52
N ASN A 472 -16.91 27.96 5.76
CA ASN A 472 -17.42 28.05 4.40
C ASN A 472 -18.87 28.54 4.33
N GLU A 473 -19.71 28.21 5.30
CA GLU A 473 -21.10 28.70 5.41
C GLU A 473 -21.14 30.19 5.77
N ASN A 474 -20.26 30.65 6.66
CA ASN A 474 -20.16 32.08 7.01
C ASN A 474 -19.67 32.92 5.81
N ASN A 475 -18.61 32.49 5.13
CA ASN A 475 -18.12 33.18 3.93
C ASN A 475 -19.17 33.30 2.80
N LYS A 476 -20.16 32.40 2.75
CA LYS A 476 -21.28 32.52 1.82
C LYS A 476 -22.32 33.56 2.27
N LYS A 477 -22.51 33.76 3.57
CA LYS A 477 -23.44 34.77 4.11
C LYS A 477 -22.88 36.18 3.99
N ASP A 478 -21.55 36.33 4.06
CA ASP A 478 -20.90 37.64 3.92
C ASP A 478 -20.79 38.13 2.46
N LEU A 479 -21.15 37.27 1.48
CA LEU A 479 -21.16 37.56 0.04
C LEU A 479 -22.58 37.82 -0.51
N ILE A 480 -23.62 37.75 0.33
CA ILE A 480 -25.02 38.09 0.05
C ILE A 480 -25.37 39.36 0.81
#